data_c46edaffff748161ec485a4294108b2e
#
_entry.id   c46edaffff748161ec485a4294108b2e
#
_cell.length_a   1.000
_cell.length_b   1.000
_cell.length_c   1.000
_cell.angle_alpha   90.00
_cell.angle_beta   90.00
_cell.angle_gamma   90.00
#
_symmetry.space_group_name_H-M   'P 1'
#
loop_
_entity.id
_entity.type
_entity.pdbx_description
1 polymer ?
#
loop_
_entity_poly.entity_id
_entity_poly.type
_entity_poly.pdbx_seq_one_letter_code
_entity_poly.pdbx_strand_id
1 'polypeptide(L)'
;MHSTKPDDVQDEQLRLELRLRLLEAQDRATTDFLSFCQYVWPEMIVGEHHRRIAKALDRVITGECKRLMIAMPPRHGKSQLGSYLFPAYLMGRSPDTKLIVGSHTAELAQRFGRMIRNLVDDEKYKELFPK
;
A
#
# COMPACT_ATOMS: atom_id res chain seq x y z
N MET A 1 -22.16 -28.07 32.86
CA MET A 1 -22.44 -28.00 31.40
C MET A 1 -22.67 -26.55 31.02
N HIS A 2 -21.69 -25.96 30.30
CA HIS A 2 -21.91 -24.64 29.74
C HIS A 2 -22.72 -24.78 28.45
N SER A 3 -23.97 -24.40 28.51
CA SER A 3 -24.81 -24.20 27.31
C SER A 3 -24.36 -22.93 26.64
N THR A 4 -23.57 -23.05 25.59
CA THR A 4 -23.20 -21.91 24.72
C THR A 4 -24.49 -21.41 24.06
N LYS A 5 -24.87 -20.17 24.31
CA LYS A 5 -26.05 -19.59 23.67
C LYS A 5 -25.85 -19.52 22.15
N PRO A 6 -26.88 -19.70 21.33
CA PRO A 6 -26.76 -19.59 19.86
C PRO A 6 -26.16 -18.29 19.40
N ASP A 7 -26.40 -17.20 20.10
CA ASP A 7 -25.86 -15.87 19.82
C ASP A 7 -24.33 -15.81 20.00
N ASP A 8 -23.78 -16.51 20.98
CA ASP A 8 -22.34 -16.54 21.24
C ASP A 8 -21.57 -17.26 20.12
N VAL A 9 -22.17 -18.32 19.54
CA VAL A 9 -21.56 -19.07 18.44
C VAL A 9 -21.58 -18.26 17.13
N GLN A 10 -22.65 -17.53 16.87
CA GLN A 10 -22.75 -16.65 15.70
C GLN A 10 -21.77 -15.49 15.79
N ASP A 11 -21.61 -14.89 16.97
CA ASP A 11 -20.65 -13.84 17.23
C ASP A 11 -19.19 -14.31 17.03
N GLU A 12 -18.89 -15.52 17.50
CA GLU A 12 -17.55 -16.11 17.32
C GLU A 12 -17.26 -16.42 15.85
N GLN A 13 -18.21 -16.96 15.12
CA GLN A 13 -18.09 -17.21 13.68
C GLN A 13 -17.86 -15.91 12.91
N LEU A 14 -18.60 -14.86 13.22
CA LEU A 14 -18.44 -13.55 12.59
C LEU A 14 -17.04 -12.96 12.86
N ARG A 15 -16.55 -13.06 14.10
CA ARG A 15 -15.21 -12.61 14.48
C ARG A 15 -14.12 -13.36 13.71
N LEU A 16 -14.24 -14.67 13.58
CA LEU A 16 -13.30 -15.50 12.82
C LEU A 16 -13.32 -15.13 11.32
N GLU A 17 -14.50 -14.93 10.75
CA GLU A 17 -14.64 -14.51 9.36
C GLU A 17 -14.03 -13.14 9.10
N LEU A 18 -14.26 -12.16 9.96
CA LEU A 18 -13.66 -10.83 9.87
C LEU A 18 -12.13 -10.88 10.00
N ARG A 19 -11.63 -11.72 10.91
CA ARG A 19 -10.19 -11.92 11.08
C ARG A 19 -9.56 -12.55 9.85
N LEU A 20 -10.22 -13.54 9.24
CA LEU A 20 -9.75 -14.16 8.02
C LEU A 20 -9.69 -13.16 6.86
N ARG A 21 -10.74 -12.37 6.68
CA ARG A 21 -10.77 -11.30 5.65
C ARG A 21 -9.66 -10.27 5.85
N LEU A 22 -9.37 -9.91 7.11
CA LEU A 22 -8.26 -9.00 7.42
C LEU A 22 -6.92 -9.61 7.04
N LEU A 23 -6.66 -10.86 7.40
CA LEU A 23 -5.43 -11.56 7.06
C LEU A 23 -5.25 -11.72 5.55
N GLU A 24 -6.31 -12.02 4.82
CA GLU A 24 -6.29 -12.07 3.35
C GLU A 24 -6.01 -10.70 2.73
N ALA A 25 -6.57 -9.64 3.28
CA ALA A 25 -6.31 -8.27 2.83
C ALA A 25 -4.85 -7.86 3.09
N GLN A 26 -4.30 -8.23 4.24
CA GLN A 26 -2.89 -8.00 4.59
C GLN A 26 -1.95 -8.77 3.64
N ASP A 27 -2.23 -10.04 3.37
CA ASP A 27 -1.45 -10.86 2.45
C ASP A 27 -1.44 -10.24 1.03
N ARG A 28 -2.58 -9.86 0.51
CA ARG A 28 -2.66 -9.16 -0.78
C ARG A 28 -1.92 -7.84 -0.79
N ALA A 29 -2.00 -7.07 0.28
CA ALA A 29 -1.31 -5.78 0.41
C ALA A 29 0.22 -5.91 0.42
N THR A 30 0.78 -7.06 0.79
CA THR A 30 2.23 -7.31 0.73
C THR A 30 2.72 -7.76 -0.64
N THR A 31 1.84 -8.23 -1.51
CA THR A 31 2.19 -8.84 -2.81
C THR A 31 1.69 -8.05 -4.03
N ASP A 32 0.71 -7.16 -3.84
CA ASP A 32 0.10 -6.35 -4.89
C ASP A 32 0.10 -4.87 -4.51
N PHE A 33 0.70 -4.04 -5.35
CA PHE A 33 0.87 -2.62 -5.06
C PHE A 33 -0.46 -1.87 -4.87
N LEU A 34 -1.46 -2.14 -5.70
CA LEU A 34 -2.75 -1.47 -5.59
C LEU A 34 -3.49 -1.86 -4.30
N SER A 35 -3.41 -3.13 -3.93
CA SER A 35 -3.95 -3.63 -2.65
C SER A 35 -3.26 -2.99 -1.46
N PHE A 36 -1.95 -2.79 -1.52
CA PHE A 36 -1.20 -2.02 -0.54
C PHE A 36 -1.72 -0.58 -0.42
N CYS A 37 -1.92 0.11 -1.54
CA CYS A 37 -2.44 1.48 -1.55
C CYS A 37 -3.82 1.57 -0.87
N GLN A 38 -4.71 0.64 -1.17
CA GLN A 38 -6.05 0.59 -0.56
C GLN A 38 -6.00 0.23 0.93
N TYR A 39 -5.05 -0.59 1.34
CA TYR A 39 -4.88 -0.97 2.74
C TYR A 39 -4.41 0.21 3.62
N VAL A 40 -3.39 0.95 3.16
CA VAL A 40 -2.86 2.10 3.92
C VAL A 40 -3.69 3.37 3.74
N TRP A 41 -4.45 3.45 2.67
CA TRP A 41 -5.35 4.57 2.36
C TRP A 41 -6.74 4.07 1.94
N PRO A 42 -7.59 3.68 2.92
CA PRO A 42 -8.90 3.07 2.64
C PRO A 42 -9.88 3.98 1.88
N GLU A 43 -9.71 5.31 2.01
CA GLU A 43 -10.55 6.30 1.31
C GLU A 43 -10.19 6.46 -0.17
N MET A 44 -9.14 5.80 -0.63
CA MET A 44 -8.72 5.88 -2.03
C MET A 44 -9.78 5.30 -2.97
N ILE A 45 -10.31 6.15 -3.86
CA ILE A 45 -11.21 5.73 -4.92
C ILE A 45 -10.37 5.27 -6.11
N VAL A 46 -10.42 3.98 -6.40
CA VAL A 46 -9.61 3.38 -7.47
C VAL A 46 -10.30 3.57 -8.82
N GLY A 47 -9.69 4.37 -9.69
CA GLY A 47 -10.08 4.51 -11.09
C GLY A 47 -9.22 3.66 -12.02
N GLU A 48 -9.60 3.60 -13.29
CA GLU A 48 -8.85 2.85 -14.32
C GLU A 48 -7.40 3.34 -14.47
N HIS A 49 -7.18 4.64 -14.35
CA HIS A 49 -5.83 5.23 -14.39
C HIS A 49 -4.94 4.73 -13.25
N HIS A 50 -5.49 4.53 -12.04
CA HIS A 50 -4.76 3.95 -10.91
C HIS A 50 -4.34 2.50 -11.20
N ARG A 51 -5.23 1.70 -11.81
CA ARG A 51 -4.92 0.31 -12.20
C ARG A 51 -3.81 0.25 -13.24
N ARG A 52 -3.84 1.13 -14.22
CA ARG A 52 -2.79 1.22 -15.26
C ARG A 52 -1.44 1.61 -14.70
N ILE A 53 -1.41 2.60 -13.79
CA ILE A 53 -0.17 3.01 -13.10
C ILE A 53 0.35 1.86 -12.25
N ALA A 54 -0.49 1.23 -11.44
CA ALA A 54 -0.08 0.12 -10.58
C ALA A 54 0.50 -1.04 -11.39
N LYS A 55 -0.13 -1.41 -12.50
CA LYS A 55 0.37 -2.45 -13.41
C LYS A 55 1.73 -2.09 -14.01
N ALA A 56 1.93 -0.83 -14.40
CA ALA A 56 3.21 -0.37 -14.91
C ALA A 56 4.32 -0.39 -13.85
N LEU A 57 3.99 -0.02 -12.60
CA LEU A 57 4.90 -0.07 -11.47
C LEU A 57 5.26 -1.51 -11.06
N ASP A 58 4.32 -2.45 -11.15
CA ASP A 58 4.60 -3.87 -10.93
C ASP A 58 5.65 -4.41 -11.92
N ARG A 59 5.63 -3.95 -13.16
CA ARG A 59 6.66 -4.29 -14.16
C ARG A 59 8.04 -3.69 -13.83
N VAL A 60 8.08 -2.57 -13.14
CA VAL A 60 9.33 -2.01 -12.59
C VAL A 60 9.86 -2.88 -11.46
N ILE A 61 9.00 -3.34 -10.57
CA ILE A 61 9.38 -4.22 -9.45
C ILE A 61 9.96 -5.55 -9.96
N THR A 62 9.34 -6.15 -10.97
CA THR A 62 9.80 -7.42 -11.56
C THR A 62 11.06 -7.27 -12.42
N GLY A 63 11.50 -6.04 -12.70
CA GLY A 63 12.63 -5.76 -13.59
C GLY A 63 12.32 -5.84 -15.08
N GLU A 64 11.10 -6.13 -15.45
CA GLU A 64 10.66 -6.14 -16.86
C GLU A 64 10.74 -4.75 -17.49
N CYS A 65 10.40 -3.71 -16.71
CA CYS A 65 10.52 -2.31 -17.12
C CYS A 65 11.56 -1.60 -16.26
N LYS A 66 12.65 -1.17 -16.89
CA LYS A 66 13.75 -0.48 -16.19
C LYS A 66 13.61 1.03 -16.18
N ARG A 67 12.79 1.59 -17.05
CA ARG A 67 12.56 3.03 -17.19
C ARG A 67 11.09 3.27 -17.47
N LEU A 68 10.41 3.93 -16.55
CA LEU A 68 8.99 4.25 -16.65
C LEU A 68 8.80 5.76 -16.60
N MET A 69 8.04 6.27 -17.56
CA MET A 69 7.57 7.66 -17.57
C MET A 69 6.04 7.65 -17.43
N ILE A 70 5.53 8.43 -16.47
CA ILE A 70 4.09 8.59 -16.25
C ILE A 70 3.73 10.03 -16.54
N ALA A 71 2.94 10.24 -17.59
CA ALA A 71 2.40 11.55 -17.96
C ALA A 71 0.89 11.53 -17.75
N MET A 72 0.40 12.41 -16.89
CA MET A 72 -1.02 12.54 -16.56
C MET A 72 -1.36 14.00 -16.26
N PRO A 73 -2.63 14.42 -16.46
CA PRO A 73 -3.10 15.71 -15.99
C PRO A 73 -2.90 15.87 -14.48
N PRO A 74 -2.74 17.10 -13.97
CA PRO A 74 -2.65 17.37 -12.53
C PRO A 74 -3.87 16.82 -11.78
N ARG A 75 -3.69 16.50 -10.49
CA ARG A 75 -4.75 16.03 -9.58
C ARG A 75 -5.36 14.66 -9.88
N HIS A 76 -4.65 13.79 -10.62
CA HIS A 76 -5.07 12.41 -10.89
C HIS A 76 -4.33 11.36 -10.03
N GLY A 77 -3.69 11.77 -8.93
CA GLY A 77 -3.03 10.87 -8.00
C GLY A 77 -1.66 10.34 -8.43
N LYS A 78 -1.09 10.85 -9.54
CA LYS A 78 0.23 10.43 -10.05
C LYS A 78 1.33 10.51 -9.01
N SER A 79 1.49 11.66 -8.36
CA SER A 79 2.52 11.87 -7.33
C SER A 79 2.23 11.10 -6.06
N GLN A 80 0.95 10.92 -5.71
CA GLN A 80 0.53 10.12 -4.57
C GLN A 80 0.94 8.66 -4.74
N LEU A 81 0.72 8.08 -5.91
CA LEU A 81 1.13 6.71 -6.22
C LEU A 81 2.64 6.60 -6.42
N GLY A 82 3.21 7.40 -7.32
CA GLY A 82 4.59 7.25 -7.78
C GLY A 82 5.65 7.77 -6.81
N SER A 83 5.39 8.89 -6.14
CA SER A 83 6.38 9.55 -5.28
C SER A 83 6.20 9.33 -3.79
N TYR A 84 5.07 8.76 -3.38
CA TYR A 84 4.75 8.50 -1.98
C TYR A 84 4.49 7.02 -1.70
N LEU A 85 3.42 6.45 -2.23
CA LEU A 85 3.01 5.08 -1.89
C LEU A 85 3.96 4.03 -2.48
N PHE A 86 4.43 4.20 -3.71
CA PHE A 86 5.32 3.25 -4.36
C PHE A 86 6.69 3.13 -3.67
N PRO A 87 7.40 4.23 -3.32
CA PRO A 87 8.63 4.13 -2.55
C PRO A 87 8.44 3.41 -1.21
N ALA A 88 7.37 3.70 -0.48
CA ALA A 88 7.05 3.05 0.79
C ALA A 88 6.81 1.53 0.61
N TYR A 89 6.05 1.15 -0.40
CA TYR A 89 5.80 -0.25 -0.74
C TYR A 89 7.08 -1.01 -1.10
N LEU A 90 7.91 -0.41 -1.93
CA LEU A 90 9.18 -1.00 -2.35
C LEU A 90 10.15 -1.19 -1.18
N MET A 91 10.23 -0.23 -0.27
CA MET A 91 11.03 -0.34 0.96
C MET A 91 10.55 -1.49 1.86
N GLY A 92 9.25 -1.72 1.96
CA GLY A 92 8.68 -2.83 2.72
C GLY A 92 8.97 -4.18 2.09
N ARG A 93 8.80 -4.30 0.78
CA ARG A 93 9.06 -5.56 0.04
C ARG A 93 10.54 -5.91 -0.07
N SER A 94 11.38 -4.91 -0.22
CA SER A 94 12.82 -5.08 -0.46
C SER A 94 13.60 -4.08 0.38
N PRO A 95 13.81 -4.36 1.68
CA PRO A 95 14.44 -3.42 2.62
C PRO A 95 15.84 -2.98 2.20
N ASP A 96 16.56 -3.79 1.42
CA ASP A 96 17.90 -3.49 0.94
C ASP A 96 17.91 -2.56 -0.29
N THR A 97 16.75 -2.25 -0.85
CA THR A 97 16.63 -1.38 -2.02
C THR A 97 16.97 0.06 -1.65
N LYS A 98 17.91 0.65 -2.38
CA LYS A 98 18.26 2.06 -2.26
C LYS A 98 17.38 2.87 -3.20
N LEU A 99 16.68 3.86 -2.65
CA LEU A 99 15.78 4.74 -3.37
C LEU A 99 16.26 6.19 -3.33
N ILE A 100 16.22 6.84 -4.47
CA ILE A 100 16.46 8.27 -4.58
C ILE A 100 15.21 8.91 -5.18
N VAL A 101 14.60 9.82 -4.43
CA VAL A 101 13.43 10.59 -4.87
C VAL A 101 13.85 12.04 -5.09
N GLY A 102 13.73 12.49 -6.33
CA GLY A 102 14.03 13.86 -6.74
C GLY A 102 12.77 14.64 -7.09
N SER A 103 12.81 15.95 -6.94
CA SER A 103 11.75 16.87 -7.35
C SER A 103 12.36 18.19 -7.83
N HIS A 104 11.54 19.03 -8.49
CA HIS A 104 11.99 20.33 -8.96
C HIS A 104 12.27 21.36 -7.84
N THR A 105 11.79 21.12 -6.63
CA THR A 105 12.11 21.91 -5.44
C THR A 105 12.52 21.04 -4.27
N ALA A 106 13.44 21.55 -3.45
CA ALA A 106 13.87 20.87 -2.23
C ALA A 106 12.71 20.70 -1.24
N GLU A 107 11.83 21.69 -1.15
CA GLU A 107 10.64 21.64 -0.27
C GLU A 107 9.71 20.47 -0.63
N LEU A 108 9.42 20.28 -1.92
CA LEU A 108 8.56 19.19 -2.37
C LEU A 108 9.22 17.82 -2.14
N ALA A 109 10.51 17.68 -2.42
CA ALA A 109 11.26 16.47 -2.14
C ALA A 109 11.26 16.13 -0.64
N GLN A 110 11.47 17.10 0.22
CA GLN A 110 11.40 16.94 1.68
C GLN A 110 9.99 16.57 2.15
N ARG A 111 8.95 17.15 1.55
CA ARG A 111 7.56 16.81 1.85
C ARG A 111 7.28 15.33 1.58
N PHE A 112 7.66 14.82 0.42
CA PHE A 112 7.51 13.39 0.12
C PHE A 112 8.34 12.51 1.07
N GLY A 113 9.54 12.90 1.39
CA GLY A 113 10.39 12.19 2.37
C GLY A 113 9.74 12.10 3.74
N ARG A 114 9.13 13.19 4.23
CA ARG A 114 8.39 13.17 5.50
C ARG A 114 7.14 12.28 5.43
N MET A 115 6.39 12.34 4.32
CA MET A 115 5.20 11.51 4.14
C MET A 115 5.56 10.02 4.14
N ILE A 116 6.62 9.62 3.42
CA ILE A 116 7.09 8.24 3.39
C ILE A 116 7.53 7.79 4.78
N ARG A 117 8.32 8.60 5.49
CA ARG A 117 8.76 8.30 6.86
C ARG A 117 7.57 8.09 7.80
N ASN A 118 6.57 8.97 7.75
CA ASN A 118 5.40 8.87 8.59
C ASN A 118 4.57 7.62 8.26
N LEU A 119 4.46 7.24 6.99
CA LEU A 119 3.77 6.02 6.59
C LEU A 119 4.53 4.77 7.07
N VAL A 120 5.83 4.73 6.92
CA VAL A 120 6.67 3.59 7.38
C VAL A 120 6.59 3.43 8.91
N ASP A 121 6.38 4.52 9.63
CA ASP A 121 6.21 4.49 11.10
C ASP A 121 4.76 4.22 11.55
N ASP A 122 3.81 4.19 10.64
CA ASP A 122 2.41 3.91 10.93
C ASP A 122 2.17 2.43 11.28
N GLU A 123 1.26 2.17 12.22
CA GLU A 123 0.94 0.81 12.69
C GLU A 123 0.46 -0.11 11.56
N LYS A 124 -0.38 0.38 10.65
CA LYS A 124 -0.86 -0.40 9.50
C LYS A 124 0.28 -0.86 8.59
N TYR A 125 1.27 -0.01 8.37
CA TYR A 125 2.45 -0.35 7.59
C TYR A 125 3.30 -1.41 8.30
N LYS A 126 3.50 -1.27 9.61
CA LYS A 126 4.24 -2.23 10.44
C LYS A 126 3.57 -3.59 10.52
N GLU A 127 2.25 -3.63 10.47
CA GLU A 127 1.49 -4.90 10.39
C GLU A 127 1.77 -5.66 9.09
N LEU A 128 1.96 -4.94 7.96
CA LEU A 128 2.26 -5.54 6.66
C LEU A 128 3.73 -5.98 6.56
N PHE A 129 4.62 -5.17 7.06
CA PHE A 129 6.07 -5.35 6.95
C PHE A 129 6.73 -5.28 8.32
N PRO A 130 6.54 -6.33 9.17
CA PRO A 130 7.19 -6.39 10.47
C PRO A 130 8.71 -6.51 10.30
N LYS A 131 9.45 -5.79 11.16
CA LYS A 131 10.91 -5.87 11.22
C LYS A 131 11.36 -7.04 12.06
#